data_a9fa0725e266b3ae6181c988545afcb9
#
_entry.id   a9fa0725e266b3ae6181c988545afcb9
#
_cell.length_a   1.000
_cell.length_b   1.000
_cell.length_c   1.000
_cell.angle_alpha   90.00
_cell.angle_beta   90.00
_cell.angle_gamma   90.00
#
_symmetry.space_group_name_H-M   'P 1'
#
loop_
_entity.id
_entity.type
_entity.pdbx_description
1 polymer ?
#
loop_
_entity_poly.entity_id
_entity_poly.type
_entity_poly.pdbx_seq_one_letter_code
_entity_poly.pdbx_strand_id
1 'polypeptide(L)'
;SIQETLPEYDNQKLPDLLRVKYEFTFPGVEGSFPGWRRYGIDGYGEDTTTGAGYAAINDISTKEQRGRVWPFFTGERGHYELQLAKANKNLDTEKLRNTYVKAMELFANEGMMLPEQVWDGVGNNSAYNFTLGEGTNSATPLAWTHAEYVKLLRSLSDEKVWDRNASTEARYVK
;
A
#
# COMPACT_ATOMS: atom_id res chain seq x y z
N SER A 1 4.67 -4.18 -3.05
CA SER A 1 4.49 -4.08 -4.51
C SER A 1 5.82 -4.09 -5.22
N ILE A 2 6.77 -3.28 -4.79
CA ILE A 2 8.13 -3.27 -5.36
C ILE A 2 8.73 -4.67 -5.33
N GLN A 3 8.57 -5.40 -4.24
CA GLN A 3 9.10 -6.74 -4.09
C GLN A 3 8.46 -7.77 -5.01
N GLU A 4 7.18 -7.64 -5.31
CA GLU A 4 6.51 -8.50 -6.29
C GLU A 4 6.99 -8.27 -7.72
N THR A 5 7.57 -7.09 -8.00
CA THR A 5 7.94 -6.68 -9.34
C THR A 5 9.43 -6.84 -9.66
N LEU A 6 10.24 -7.14 -8.66
CA LEU A 6 11.68 -7.33 -8.82
C LEU A 6 12.02 -8.83 -8.74
N PRO A 7 12.38 -9.46 -9.86
CA PRO A 7 12.68 -10.90 -9.90
C PRO A 7 13.77 -11.34 -8.93
N GLU A 8 14.73 -10.48 -8.64
CA GLU A 8 15.81 -10.74 -7.70
C GLU A 8 15.30 -10.98 -6.27
N TYR A 9 14.15 -10.43 -5.89
CA TYR A 9 13.55 -10.70 -4.58
C TYR A 9 12.99 -12.11 -4.46
N ASP A 10 12.60 -12.73 -5.57
CA ASP A 10 12.12 -14.10 -5.57
C ASP A 10 13.22 -15.09 -5.20
N ASN A 11 14.46 -14.76 -5.53
CA ASN A 11 15.63 -15.58 -5.22
C ASN A 11 16.13 -15.40 -3.79
N GLN A 12 15.68 -14.37 -3.07
CA GLN A 12 16.18 -14.05 -1.73
C GLN A 12 15.41 -14.78 -0.62
N LYS A 13 14.47 -15.65 -0.92
CA LYS A 13 13.62 -16.35 0.07
C LYS A 13 13.04 -15.38 1.11
N LEU A 14 12.58 -14.23 0.66
CA LEU A 14 11.94 -13.26 1.53
C LEU A 14 10.73 -13.90 2.22
N PRO A 15 10.46 -13.54 3.47
CA PRO A 15 9.26 -13.99 4.15
C PRO A 15 8.02 -13.72 3.30
N ASP A 16 7.09 -14.67 3.26
CA ASP A 16 5.85 -14.57 2.48
C ASP A 16 5.09 -13.26 2.76
N LEU A 17 5.18 -12.77 3.98
CA LEU A 17 4.61 -11.49 4.40
C LEU A 17 5.08 -10.27 3.58
N LEU A 18 6.25 -10.33 3.00
CA LEU A 18 6.79 -9.26 2.15
C LEU A 18 6.34 -9.36 0.69
N ARG A 19 5.83 -10.52 0.30
CA ARG A 19 5.37 -10.80 -1.07
C ARG A 19 3.87 -10.69 -1.21
N VAL A 20 3.13 -10.89 -0.13
CA VAL A 20 1.69 -11.04 -0.18
C VAL A 20 1.01 -9.70 -0.38
N LYS A 21 0.25 -9.61 -1.45
CA LYS A 21 -0.78 -8.61 -1.65
C LYS A 21 -1.94 -8.91 -0.70
N TYR A 22 -2.36 -7.90 0.04
CA TYR A 22 -3.55 -7.99 0.87
C TYR A 22 -4.78 -7.60 0.07
N GLU A 23 -5.87 -8.31 0.31
CA GLU A 23 -7.16 -8.04 -0.31
C GLU A 23 -8.14 -7.52 0.74
N PHE A 24 -8.75 -6.40 0.46
CA PHE A 24 -9.69 -5.73 1.34
C PHE A 24 -11.09 -5.78 0.75
N THR A 25 -12.06 -6.06 1.61
CA THR A 25 -13.49 -5.95 1.27
C THR A 25 -14.12 -4.90 2.15
N PHE A 26 -15.06 -4.13 1.60
CA PHE A 26 -15.72 -3.04 2.32
C PHE A 26 -17.23 -3.23 2.32
N PRO A 27 -17.91 -2.95 3.43
CA PRO A 27 -19.37 -3.07 3.51
C PRO A 27 -20.08 -2.28 2.41
N GLY A 28 -20.97 -2.93 1.68
CA GLY A 28 -21.76 -2.29 0.62
C GLY A 28 -20.99 -2.00 -0.68
N VAL A 29 -19.74 -2.43 -0.78
CA VAL A 29 -18.93 -2.29 -2.00
C VAL A 29 -18.63 -3.68 -2.55
N GLU A 30 -18.98 -3.90 -3.83
CA GLU A 30 -18.71 -5.17 -4.50
C GLU A 30 -17.23 -5.28 -4.88
N GLY A 31 -16.66 -6.49 -4.70
CA GLY A 31 -15.30 -6.81 -5.07
C GLY A 31 -14.30 -6.75 -3.91
N SER A 32 -13.04 -6.96 -4.26
CA SER A 32 -11.91 -6.84 -3.35
C SER A 32 -10.87 -5.87 -3.91
N PHE A 33 -10.14 -5.22 -3.02
CA PHE A 33 -9.24 -4.12 -3.35
C PHE A 33 -7.85 -4.37 -2.79
N PRO A 34 -6.79 -4.13 -3.58
CA PRO A 34 -5.44 -4.51 -3.20
C PRO A 34 -4.78 -3.49 -2.27
N GLY A 35 -3.96 -4.01 -1.35
CA GLY A 35 -3.06 -3.21 -0.53
C GLY A 35 -1.76 -3.94 -0.27
N TRP A 36 -0.70 -3.20 0.06
CA TRP A 36 0.63 -3.76 0.33
C TRP A 36 1.20 -3.21 1.61
N ARG A 37 1.90 -4.06 2.34
CA ARG A 37 2.70 -3.68 3.50
C ARG A 37 4.02 -3.08 3.04
N ARG A 38 4.56 -2.17 3.88
CA ARG A 38 5.86 -1.57 3.62
C ARG A 38 7.00 -2.57 3.82
N TYR A 39 6.97 -3.23 4.96
CA TYR A 39 7.98 -4.21 5.36
C TYR A 39 7.33 -5.44 5.98
N GLY A 40 8.12 -6.44 6.33
CA GLY A 40 7.69 -7.58 7.10
C GLY A 40 7.57 -7.25 8.59
N ILE A 41 8.35 -7.93 9.40
CA ILE A 41 8.47 -7.65 10.83
C ILE A 41 9.57 -6.59 10.96
N ASP A 42 9.18 -5.35 11.11
CA ASP A 42 10.06 -4.18 11.04
C ASP A 42 10.13 -3.38 12.34
N GLY A 43 9.45 -3.85 13.38
CA GLY A 43 9.39 -3.14 14.65
C GLY A 43 8.50 -1.90 14.64
N TYR A 44 7.75 -1.64 13.58
CA TYR A 44 6.98 -0.41 13.38
C TYR A 44 5.47 -0.68 13.35
N GLY A 45 4.87 -0.74 14.49
CA GLY A 45 3.44 -0.98 14.66
C GLY A 45 3.11 -1.76 15.93
N GLU A 46 1.92 -2.31 16.00
CA GLU A 46 1.45 -3.09 17.13
C GLU A 46 2.13 -4.46 17.18
N ASP A 47 2.27 -4.98 18.38
CA ASP A 47 2.66 -6.37 18.60
C ASP A 47 1.54 -7.31 18.11
N THR A 48 1.87 -8.18 17.18
CA THR A 48 0.88 -9.05 16.52
C THR A 48 0.32 -10.14 17.43
N THR A 49 1.05 -10.49 18.50
CA THR A 49 0.65 -11.53 19.45
C THR A 49 -0.21 -10.96 20.56
N THR A 50 0.22 -9.86 21.17
CA THR A 50 -0.44 -9.27 22.33
C THR A 50 -1.44 -8.17 21.99
N GLY A 51 -1.32 -7.56 20.81
CA GLY A 51 -2.08 -6.37 20.41
C GLY A 51 -1.62 -5.09 21.09
N ALA A 52 -0.51 -5.12 21.85
CA ALA A 52 0.02 -3.93 22.49
C ALA A 52 0.49 -2.91 21.48
N GLY A 53 0.18 -1.63 21.73
CA GLY A 53 0.55 -0.54 20.84
C GLY A 53 2.05 -0.28 20.82
N TYR A 54 2.51 0.33 19.74
CA TYR A 54 3.91 0.69 19.54
C TYR A 54 4.52 1.45 20.74
N ALA A 55 3.79 2.40 21.28
CA ALA A 55 4.26 3.21 22.43
C ALA A 55 4.39 2.42 23.75
N ALA A 56 3.75 1.25 23.86
CA ALA A 56 3.82 0.40 25.03
C ALA A 56 5.00 -0.58 25.00
N ILE A 57 5.75 -0.62 23.91
CA ILE A 57 6.83 -1.58 23.70
C ILE A 57 8.16 -0.85 23.83
N ASN A 58 8.91 -1.21 24.85
CA ASN A 58 10.22 -0.60 25.14
C ASN A 58 11.35 -1.13 24.24
N ASP A 59 11.13 -2.24 23.58
CA ASP A 59 12.10 -2.90 22.68
C ASP A 59 11.50 -3.08 21.29
N ILE A 60 11.82 -2.15 20.41
CA ILE A 60 11.41 -2.19 18.98
C ILE A 60 12.11 -3.30 18.18
N SER A 61 13.04 -4.00 18.80
CA SER A 61 13.73 -5.15 18.17
C SER A 61 12.89 -6.43 18.21
N THR A 62 11.74 -6.42 18.87
CA THR A 62 10.89 -7.60 18.95
C THR A 62 10.37 -7.97 17.56
N LYS A 63 10.53 -9.23 17.22
CA LYS A 63 10.13 -9.77 15.91
C LYS A 63 8.62 -9.83 15.70
N GLU A 64 7.85 -9.46 16.70
CA GLU A 64 6.38 -9.53 16.66
C GLU A 64 5.72 -8.22 16.23
N GLN A 65 6.46 -7.11 16.30
CA GLN A 65 5.97 -5.81 15.84
C GLN A 65 6.13 -5.64 14.35
N ARG A 66 5.09 -5.19 13.71
CA ARG A 66 5.12 -4.92 12.28
C ARG A 66 4.20 -3.78 11.87
N GLY A 67 4.60 -3.06 10.84
CA GLY A 67 3.76 -2.10 10.16
C GLY A 67 2.59 -2.77 9.44
N ARG A 68 1.58 -1.98 9.14
CA ARG A 68 0.37 -2.41 8.46
C ARG A 68 0.44 -2.11 6.97
N VAL A 69 -0.65 -2.27 6.26
CA VAL A 69 -0.74 -1.86 4.85
C VAL A 69 -0.68 -0.35 4.75
N TRP A 70 0.14 0.13 3.83
CA TRP A 70 0.33 1.55 3.55
C TRP A 70 -0.39 1.90 2.25
N PRO A 71 -1.45 2.70 2.26
CA PRO A 71 -2.24 3.01 1.07
C PRO A 71 -1.46 3.62 -0.08
N PHE A 72 -0.38 4.36 0.17
CA PHE A 72 0.42 4.93 -0.90
C PHE A 72 1.08 3.87 -1.81
N PHE A 73 1.40 2.67 -1.29
CA PHE A 73 1.89 1.57 -2.13
C PHE A 73 0.85 1.05 -3.13
N THR A 74 -0.43 1.18 -2.79
CA THR A 74 -1.50 0.91 -3.75
C THR A 74 -1.43 1.88 -4.93
N GLY A 75 -1.13 3.14 -4.66
CA GLY A 75 -0.88 4.16 -5.70
C GLY A 75 0.36 3.86 -6.54
N GLU A 76 1.49 3.57 -5.90
CA GLU A 76 2.72 3.18 -6.61
C GLU A 76 2.52 1.94 -7.48
N ARG A 77 1.78 0.95 -6.98
CA ARG A 77 1.42 -0.21 -7.78
C ARG A 77 0.56 0.16 -8.99
N GLY A 78 -0.39 1.07 -8.82
CA GLY A 78 -1.19 1.61 -9.93
C GLY A 78 -0.33 2.24 -11.04
N HIS A 79 0.71 2.99 -10.68
CA HIS A 79 1.68 3.53 -11.65
C HIS A 79 2.46 2.44 -12.38
N TYR A 80 2.92 1.43 -11.65
CA TYR A 80 3.60 0.29 -12.25
C TYR A 80 2.71 -0.44 -13.27
N GLU A 81 1.47 -0.73 -12.90
CA GLU A 81 0.51 -1.42 -13.79
C GLU A 81 0.15 -0.56 -15.01
N LEU A 82 0.03 0.76 -14.86
CA LEU A 82 -0.13 1.66 -15.99
C LEU A 82 1.04 1.53 -16.97
N GLN A 83 2.27 1.56 -16.46
CA GLN A 83 3.46 1.44 -17.30
C GLN A 83 3.53 0.07 -17.99
N LEU A 84 3.23 -1.01 -17.27
CA LEU A 84 3.23 -2.36 -17.79
C LEU A 84 2.16 -2.55 -18.88
N ALA A 85 0.94 -2.07 -18.64
CA ALA A 85 -0.15 -2.15 -19.60
C ALA A 85 0.16 -1.38 -20.90
N LYS A 86 0.81 -0.23 -20.80
CA LYS A 86 1.29 0.54 -21.97
C LYS A 86 2.35 -0.24 -22.74
N ALA A 87 3.33 -0.81 -22.06
CA ALA A 87 4.38 -1.61 -22.70
C ALA A 87 3.81 -2.84 -23.44
N ASN A 88 2.80 -3.47 -22.86
CA ASN A 88 2.12 -4.64 -23.41
C ASN A 88 1.00 -4.28 -24.42
N LYS A 89 0.73 -2.99 -24.67
CA LYS A 89 -0.32 -2.49 -25.57
C LYS A 89 -1.72 -3.00 -25.22
N ASN A 90 -2.00 -3.17 -23.95
CA ASN A 90 -3.29 -3.62 -23.42
C ASN A 90 -3.83 -2.67 -22.32
N LEU A 91 -3.59 -1.36 -22.48
CA LEU A 91 -4.01 -0.35 -21.52
C LEU A 91 -5.53 -0.30 -21.39
N ASP A 92 -5.96 -0.40 -20.12
CA ASP A 92 -7.33 -0.20 -19.69
C ASP A 92 -7.29 0.71 -18.45
N THR A 93 -7.42 2.01 -18.68
CA THR A 93 -7.36 3.02 -17.62
C THR A 93 -8.55 2.95 -16.68
N GLU A 94 -9.72 2.52 -17.17
CA GLU A 94 -10.90 2.33 -16.32
C GLU A 94 -10.70 1.20 -15.32
N LYS A 95 -10.19 0.07 -15.79
CA LYS A 95 -9.84 -1.05 -14.91
C LYS A 95 -8.82 -0.64 -13.85
N LEU A 96 -7.76 0.07 -14.25
CA LEU A 96 -6.74 0.54 -13.31
C LEU A 96 -7.34 1.52 -12.28
N ARG A 97 -8.22 2.42 -12.71
CA ARG A 97 -8.94 3.34 -11.83
C ARG A 97 -9.80 2.58 -10.83
N ASN A 98 -10.61 1.65 -11.31
CA ASN A 98 -11.53 0.86 -10.49
C ASN A 98 -10.80 -0.10 -9.54
N THR A 99 -9.53 -0.41 -9.80
CA THR A 99 -8.72 -1.25 -8.92
C THR A 99 -7.91 -0.40 -7.91
N TYR A 100 -7.07 0.51 -8.40
CA TYR A 100 -6.05 1.17 -7.55
C TYR A 100 -6.53 2.50 -6.97
N VAL A 101 -7.16 3.34 -7.78
CA VAL A 101 -7.70 4.60 -7.28
C VAL A 101 -8.85 4.32 -6.31
N LYS A 102 -9.76 3.42 -6.70
CA LYS A 102 -10.88 3.02 -5.86
C LYS A 102 -10.43 2.40 -4.54
N ALA A 103 -9.37 1.59 -4.55
CA ALA A 103 -8.79 1.07 -3.32
C ALA A 103 -8.31 2.18 -2.39
N MET A 104 -7.57 3.18 -2.92
CA MET A 104 -7.12 4.31 -2.12
C MET A 104 -8.30 5.14 -1.57
N GLU A 105 -9.34 5.36 -2.36
CA GLU A 105 -10.55 6.07 -1.94
C GLU A 105 -11.26 5.35 -0.80
N LEU A 106 -11.30 4.00 -0.83
CA LEU A 106 -11.92 3.17 0.21
C LEU A 106 -11.12 3.13 1.51
N PHE A 107 -9.83 3.43 1.47
CA PHE A 107 -8.98 3.57 2.67
C PHE A 107 -9.13 4.95 3.34
N ALA A 108 -9.79 5.91 2.71
CA ALA A 108 -10.02 7.21 3.32
C ALA A 108 -11.05 7.12 4.44
N ASN A 109 -10.88 7.94 5.47
CA ASN A 109 -11.88 8.07 6.52
C ASN A 109 -13.09 8.90 6.07
N GLU A 110 -14.08 9.08 6.95
CA GLU A 110 -15.31 9.86 6.68
C GLU A 110 -15.03 11.32 6.29
N GLY A 111 -13.90 11.88 6.73
CA GLY A 111 -13.41 13.21 6.34
C GLY A 111 -12.64 13.23 5.02
N MET A 112 -12.63 12.14 4.25
CA MET A 112 -11.87 11.97 3.01
C MET A 112 -10.34 12.11 3.21
N MET A 113 -9.86 11.81 4.40
CA MET A 113 -8.44 11.86 4.74
C MET A 113 -7.81 10.48 4.59
N LEU A 114 -6.74 10.43 3.82
CA LEU A 114 -5.99 9.21 3.56
C LEU A 114 -4.95 8.98 4.68
N PRO A 115 -4.97 7.80 5.32
CA PRO A 115 -4.06 7.49 6.41
C PRO A 115 -2.67 7.06 5.94
N GLU A 116 -1.75 7.03 6.87
CA GLU A 116 -0.45 6.37 6.70
C GLU A 116 -0.61 4.86 6.58
N GLN A 117 -1.36 4.27 7.51
CA GLN A 117 -1.55 2.82 7.58
C GLN A 117 -3.02 2.47 7.81
N VAL A 118 -3.44 1.37 7.23
CA VAL A 118 -4.76 0.75 7.47
C VAL A 118 -4.61 -0.63 8.08
N TRP A 119 -5.61 -1.03 8.88
CA TRP A 119 -5.62 -2.36 9.48
C TRP A 119 -5.75 -3.45 8.40
N ASP A 120 -4.82 -4.40 8.43
CA ASP A 120 -4.73 -5.48 7.44
C ASP A 120 -5.38 -6.81 7.88
N GLY A 121 -6.05 -6.80 9.03
CA GLY A 121 -6.74 -7.98 9.55
C GLY A 121 -5.84 -9.03 10.19
N VAL A 122 -4.55 -8.77 10.35
CA VAL A 122 -3.59 -9.79 10.82
C VAL A 122 -3.12 -9.50 12.24
N GLY A 123 -3.19 -10.52 13.10
CA GLY A 123 -2.72 -10.47 14.48
C GLY A 123 -3.79 -10.02 15.47
N ASN A 124 -3.36 -9.76 16.71
CA ASN A 124 -4.23 -9.37 17.80
C ASN A 124 -4.62 -7.89 17.68
N ASN A 125 -5.90 -7.62 17.75
CA ASN A 125 -6.50 -6.28 17.63
C ASN A 125 -7.25 -5.84 18.90
N SER A 126 -7.13 -6.59 20.00
CA SER A 126 -7.97 -6.38 21.18
C SER A 126 -7.76 -5.06 21.89
N ALA A 127 -6.59 -4.42 21.72
CA ALA A 127 -6.29 -3.14 22.35
C ALA A 127 -7.00 -1.94 21.68
N TYR A 128 -7.29 -2.05 20.36
CA TYR A 128 -7.77 -0.92 19.57
C TYR A 128 -9.07 -1.17 18.80
N ASN A 129 -9.42 -2.43 18.58
CA ASN A 129 -10.59 -2.83 17.79
C ASN A 129 -10.62 -2.20 16.38
N PHE A 130 -9.50 -2.16 15.71
CA PHE A 130 -9.43 -1.65 14.35
C PHE A 130 -10.33 -2.44 13.39
N THR A 131 -10.91 -1.76 12.45
CA THR A 131 -11.70 -2.35 11.36
C THR A 131 -10.82 -2.58 10.13
N LEU A 132 -11.03 -3.70 9.44
CA LEU A 132 -10.31 -4.03 8.21
C LEU A 132 -10.42 -2.88 7.17
N GLY A 133 -9.29 -2.39 6.70
CA GLY A 133 -9.19 -1.32 5.72
C GLY A 133 -9.34 0.10 6.27
N GLU A 134 -9.69 0.26 7.55
CA GLU A 134 -9.72 1.57 8.21
C GLU A 134 -8.34 1.97 8.73
N GLY A 135 -8.14 3.27 8.85
CA GLY A 135 -6.91 3.84 9.41
C GLY A 135 -6.63 3.33 10.81
N THR A 136 -5.36 3.03 11.09
CA THR A 136 -4.87 2.73 12.44
C THR A 136 -4.60 4.04 13.20
N ASN A 137 -3.96 3.96 14.38
CA ASN A 137 -3.51 5.16 15.12
C ASN A 137 -2.30 5.87 14.50
N SER A 138 -1.99 5.57 13.24
CA SER A 138 -0.96 6.23 12.44
C SER A 138 -1.42 7.61 11.93
N ALA A 139 -0.50 8.38 11.34
CA ALA A 139 -0.80 9.72 10.84
C ALA A 139 -1.97 9.72 9.85
N THR A 140 -2.99 10.53 10.15
CA THR A 140 -4.14 10.76 9.27
C THR A 140 -4.54 12.24 9.36
N PRO A 141 -4.40 13.03 8.26
CA PRO A 141 -3.92 12.61 6.94
C PRO A 141 -2.40 12.41 6.87
N LEU A 142 -1.95 11.55 5.96
CA LEU A 142 -0.56 11.50 5.55
C LEU A 142 -0.39 12.20 4.19
N ALA A 143 0.43 13.25 4.15
CA ALA A 143 0.68 14.03 2.93
C ALA A 143 1.22 13.15 1.79
N TRP A 144 2.05 12.16 2.08
CA TRP A 144 2.58 11.23 1.10
C TRP A 144 1.48 10.41 0.42
N THR A 145 0.56 9.85 1.19
CA THR A 145 -0.56 9.08 0.61
C THR A 145 -1.45 9.95 -0.27
N HIS A 146 -1.75 11.19 0.16
CA HIS A 146 -2.51 12.13 -0.66
C HIS A 146 -1.77 12.53 -1.94
N ALA A 147 -0.47 12.78 -1.86
CA ALA A 147 0.34 13.11 -3.03
C ALA A 147 0.33 11.96 -4.04
N GLU A 148 0.47 10.72 -3.55
CA GLU A 148 0.45 9.54 -4.40
C GLU A 148 -0.91 9.31 -5.08
N TYR A 149 -2.01 9.56 -4.35
CA TYR A 149 -3.36 9.53 -4.92
C TYR A 149 -3.53 10.53 -6.07
N VAL A 150 -3.13 11.79 -5.85
CA VAL A 150 -3.21 12.84 -6.88
C VAL A 150 -2.35 12.51 -8.09
N LYS A 151 -1.13 12.03 -7.86
CA LYS A 151 -0.23 11.60 -8.94
C LYS A 151 -0.81 10.46 -9.76
N LEU A 152 -1.41 9.45 -9.10
CA LEU A 152 -2.03 8.33 -9.79
C LEU A 152 -3.21 8.79 -10.65
N LEU A 153 -4.11 9.62 -10.10
CA LEU A 153 -5.21 10.21 -10.87
C LEU A 153 -4.72 10.92 -12.12
N ARG A 154 -3.69 11.74 -11.96
CA ARG A 154 -3.10 12.49 -13.08
C ARG A 154 -2.44 11.55 -14.09
N SER A 155 -1.71 10.54 -13.62
CA SER A 155 -1.04 9.57 -14.47
C SER A 155 -2.02 8.77 -15.33
N LEU A 156 -3.15 8.37 -14.76
CA LEU A 156 -4.21 7.66 -15.50
C LEU A 156 -4.93 8.58 -16.50
N SER A 157 -5.18 9.84 -16.11
CA SER A 157 -5.80 10.83 -17.01
C SER A 157 -4.94 11.14 -18.23
N ASP A 158 -3.65 11.26 -18.03
CA ASP A 158 -2.69 11.60 -19.10
C ASP A 158 -2.12 10.34 -19.77
N GLU A 159 -2.51 9.15 -19.31
CA GLU A 159 -1.94 7.87 -19.73
C GLU A 159 -0.39 7.87 -19.68
N LYS A 160 0.15 8.54 -18.68
CA LYS A 160 1.59 8.75 -18.53
C LYS A 160 1.98 8.75 -17.05
N VAL A 161 2.95 7.93 -16.68
CA VAL A 161 3.47 7.91 -15.31
C VAL A 161 4.18 9.23 -14.98
N TRP A 162 3.63 9.98 -14.01
CA TRP A 162 4.13 11.29 -13.61
C TRP A 162 5.36 11.23 -12.70
N ASP A 163 5.62 10.11 -12.05
CA ASP A 163 6.83 9.88 -11.25
C ASP A 163 8.08 9.60 -12.08
N ARG A 164 7.94 9.57 -13.39
CA ARG A 164 9.04 9.34 -14.31
C ARG A 164 9.95 10.57 -14.42
N ASN A 165 11.21 10.40 -14.03
CA ASN A 165 12.24 11.42 -14.22
C ASN A 165 13.05 11.11 -15.48
N ALA A 166 12.84 11.90 -16.52
CA ALA A 166 13.47 11.70 -17.83
C ALA A 166 15.01 11.77 -17.77
N SER A 167 15.58 12.61 -16.90
CA SER A 167 17.03 12.72 -16.74
C SER A 167 17.63 11.47 -16.08
N THR A 168 16.95 10.95 -15.08
CA THR A 168 17.36 9.69 -14.42
C THR A 168 17.24 8.52 -15.38
N GLU A 169 16.13 8.46 -16.12
CA GLU A 169 15.92 7.41 -17.11
C GLU A 169 16.98 7.43 -18.21
N ALA A 170 17.23 8.59 -18.81
CA ALA A 170 18.28 8.74 -19.84
C ALA A 170 19.66 8.31 -19.37
N ARG A 171 19.92 8.42 -18.06
CA ARG A 171 21.21 8.08 -17.47
C ARG A 171 21.35 6.59 -17.11
N TYR A 172 20.28 5.97 -16.63
CA TYR A 172 20.35 4.64 -16.00
C TYR A 172 19.59 3.54 -16.75
N VAL A 173 18.63 3.89 -17.59
CA VAL A 173 17.88 2.91 -18.41
C VAL A 173 18.48 2.94 -19.82
N LYS A 174 19.18 1.85 -20.18
CA LYS A 174 19.77 1.67 -21.51
C LYS A 174 18.91 0.74 -22.34
#